data_890986d39b010add2bf21a01f439c341
#
_entry.id   890986d39b010add2bf21a01f439c341
#
_cell.length_a   1.000
_cell.length_b   1.000
_cell.length_c   1.000
_cell.angle_alpha   90.00
_cell.angle_beta   90.00
_cell.angle_gamma   90.00
#
_symmetry.space_group_name_H-M   'P 1'
#
loop_
_entity.id
_entity.type
_entity.pdbx_description
1 polymer ?
#
loop_
_entity_poly.entity_id
_entity_poly.type
_entity_poly.pdbx_seq_one_letter_code
_entity_poly.pdbx_strand_id
1 'polypeptide(L)'
;VLVVQQREPRKFDESEEAFLVTLSAQLATSVAHAEAVGSSMVADSSISPIEDGHFKGFAGAPGIGVGTGVVMHPIADLDAVPSRPAEDMSSELAQLDHAIEAVRSDIRGLIESLQASLPQEELALFDAYLHMLDDGALAGDIREEIRRGEWAQGALRKVIRQHTRRFEVMDDPYLRERGTDVKDLGVRVLAYMQRIREQRTQFPDSSILVGEEITPAMLGAIPAEQLVGVVSVGGSGNSHVAILARAMGVPAVMGALDLPTYELEGASLIVDGHYGDVYTRPSAERLAENKLLLQQEQVFAER
;
A
#
# COMPACT_ATOMS: atom_id res chain seq x y z
N VAL A 1 -17.45 26.21 14.11
CA VAL A 1 -18.38 26.82 13.13
C VAL A 1 -17.85 26.59 11.74
N LEU A 2 -18.61 25.91 10.89
CA LEU A 2 -18.28 25.75 9.48
C LEU A 2 -18.86 26.92 8.70
N VAL A 3 -18.00 27.65 7.97
CA VAL A 3 -18.43 28.80 7.13
C VAL A 3 -18.17 28.44 5.68
N VAL A 4 -19.22 28.45 4.86
CA VAL A 4 -19.13 28.22 3.42
C VAL A 4 -19.40 29.52 2.70
N GLN A 5 -18.45 29.97 1.86
CA GLN A 5 -18.57 31.18 1.06
C GLN A 5 -18.65 30.86 -0.42
N GLN A 6 -19.56 31.53 -1.12
CA GLN A 6 -19.67 31.49 -2.58
C GLN A 6 -19.31 32.86 -3.20
N ARG A 7 -18.83 32.81 -4.44
CA ARG A 7 -18.45 34.02 -5.19
C ARG A 7 -19.65 34.79 -5.74
N GLU A 8 -20.79 34.10 -5.92
CA GLU A 8 -22.04 34.72 -6.42
C GLU A 8 -23.15 34.53 -5.39
N PRO A 9 -24.00 35.58 -5.14
CA PRO A 9 -25.10 35.46 -4.18
C PRO A 9 -26.19 34.57 -4.73
N ARG A 10 -26.31 33.34 -4.18
CA ARG A 10 -27.44 32.44 -4.42
C ARG A 10 -27.88 31.81 -3.10
N LYS A 11 -29.11 31.30 -3.05
CA LYS A 11 -29.59 30.49 -1.93
C LYS A 11 -29.17 29.02 -2.18
N PHE A 12 -28.77 28.36 -1.11
CA PHE A 12 -28.59 26.91 -1.13
C PHE A 12 -29.94 26.23 -1.32
N ASP A 13 -29.98 25.14 -2.08
CA ASP A 13 -31.15 24.26 -2.16
C ASP A 13 -31.19 23.27 -0.97
N GLU A 14 -32.33 22.58 -0.79
CA GLU A 14 -32.53 21.64 0.32
C GLU A 14 -31.50 20.51 0.32
N SER A 15 -31.01 20.08 -0.83
CA SER A 15 -30.01 19.02 -0.96
C SER A 15 -28.63 19.51 -0.54
N GLU A 16 -28.26 20.74 -0.91
CA GLU A 16 -27.03 21.38 -0.51
C GLU A 16 -27.01 21.70 0.99
N GLU A 17 -28.15 22.14 1.55
CA GLU A 17 -28.30 22.33 3.00
C GLU A 17 -28.15 21.03 3.76
N ALA A 18 -28.80 19.94 3.31
CA ALA A 18 -28.69 18.61 3.92
C ALA A 18 -27.23 18.06 3.85
N PHE A 19 -26.54 18.28 2.73
CA PHE A 19 -25.12 17.93 2.58
C PHE A 19 -24.24 18.70 3.57
N LEU A 20 -24.42 20.01 3.71
CA LEU A 20 -23.65 20.83 4.64
C LEU A 20 -23.91 20.46 6.10
N VAL A 21 -25.14 20.11 6.45
CA VAL A 21 -25.50 19.59 7.80
C VAL A 21 -24.78 18.27 8.08
N THR A 22 -24.79 17.35 7.11
CA THR A 22 -24.13 16.05 7.23
C THR A 22 -22.61 16.21 7.38
N LEU A 23 -22.00 17.08 6.55
CA LEU A 23 -20.59 17.39 6.62
C LEU A 23 -20.21 18.03 7.96
N SER A 24 -21.05 18.95 8.46
CA SER A 24 -20.83 19.59 9.77
C SER A 24 -20.88 18.59 10.92
N ALA A 25 -21.81 17.62 10.84
CA ALA A 25 -21.94 16.55 11.85
C ALA A 25 -20.71 15.62 11.84
N GLN A 26 -20.24 15.25 10.65
CA GLN A 26 -19.03 14.43 10.51
C GLN A 26 -17.76 15.14 11.01
N LEU A 27 -17.62 16.43 10.67
CA LEU A 27 -16.51 17.25 11.18
C LEU A 27 -16.59 17.44 12.69
N ALA A 28 -17.79 17.69 13.25
CA ALA A 28 -17.98 17.79 14.69
C ALA A 28 -17.62 16.49 15.42
N THR A 29 -17.97 15.34 14.86
CA THR A 29 -17.60 14.02 15.40
C THR A 29 -16.08 13.80 15.32
N SER A 30 -15.45 14.17 14.20
CA SER A 30 -14.01 14.06 14.03
C SER A 30 -13.23 14.99 14.96
N VAL A 31 -13.72 16.24 15.15
CA VAL A 31 -13.14 17.21 16.08
C VAL A 31 -13.35 16.75 17.54
N ALA A 32 -14.54 16.27 17.89
CA ALA A 32 -14.81 15.73 19.23
C ALA A 32 -13.95 14.50 19.53
N HIS A 33 -13.71 13.64 18.52
CA HIS A 33 -12.81 12.50 18.65
C HIS A 33 -11.35 12.97 18.81
N ALA A 34 -10.92 13.94 18.00
CA ALA A 34 -9.60 14.55 18.13
C ALA A 34 -9.41 15.29 19.47
N GLU A 35 -10.46 15.96 19.97
CA GLU A 35 -10.44 16.60 21.30
C GLU A 35 -10.46 15.56 22.43
N ALA A 36 -11.19 14.45 22.29
CA ALA A 36 -11.19 13.36 23.26
C ALA A 36 -9.84 12.64 23.31
N VAL A 37 -9.18 12.47 22.18
CA VAL A 37 -7.80 11.98 22.08
C VAL A 37 -6.81 13.05 22.51
N GLY A 38 -7.03 14.33 22.15
CA GLY A 38 -6.18 15.47 22.50
C GLY A 38 -6.31 15.93 23.95
N SER A 39 -7.45 15.79 24.62
CA SER A 39 -7.60 16.14 26.04
C SER A 39 -6.89 15.16 26.98
N SER A 40 -6.43 14.01 26.46
CA SER A 40 -5.44 13.17 27.15
C SER A 40 -3.99 13.70 27.00
N MET A 41 -3.75 14.71 26.14
CA MET A 41 -2.42 15.22 25.80
C MET A 41 -2.15 16.69 26.16
N VAL A 42 -3.07 17.39 26.85
CA VAL A 42 -2.84 18.77 27.32
C VAL A 42 -2.57 18.80 28.79
N ALA A 43 -1.51 18.16 29.21
CA ALA A 43 -0.79 18.46 30.43
C ALA A 43 0.69 18.13 30.20
N ASP A 44 1.35 19.00 29.61
CA ASP A 44 2.78 19.34 29.65
C ASP A 44 3.30 19.72 28.26
N SER A 45 3.59 21.01 28.07
CA SER A 45 4.21 21.54 26.87
C SER A 45 5.73 21.34 26.90
N SER A 46 6.16 20.11 27.04
CA SER A 46 7.43 19.63 26.55
C SER A 46 7.11 18.56 25.54
N ILE A 47 7.34 18.82 24.23
CA ILE A 47 7.32 17.81 23.17
C ILE A 47 8.45 16.84 23.49
N SER A 48 8.18 15.89 24.38
CA SER A 48 8.97 14.67 24.44
C SER A 48 8.60 13.87 23.22
N PRO A 49 9.54 13.43 22.39
CA PRO A 49 9.25 12.46 21.35
C PRO A 49 8.52 11.29 22.01
N ILE A 50 7.43 10.81 21.42
CA ILE A 50 6.73 9.59 21.86
C ILE A 50 7.77 8.48 21.74
N GLU A 51 8.45 8.20 22.86
CA GLU A 51 9.41 7.11 22.96
C GLU A 51 8.62 5.82 23.21
N ASP A 52 8.96 4.75 22.44
CA ASP A 52 8.51 3.38 22.67
C ASP A 52 7.02 3.10 22.38
N GLY A 53 6.55 3.42 21.17
CA GLY A 53 5.26 2.90 20.70
C GLY A 53 5.34 1.40 20.46
N HIS A 54 4.37 0.62 20.96
CA HIS A 54 4.26 -0.82 20.73
C HIS A 54 2.92 -1.14 20.05
N PHE A 55 2.99 -1.82 18.92
CA PHE A 55 1.84 -2.18 18.10
C PHE A 55 1.85 -3.69 17.86
N LYS A 56 0.68 -4.28 17.72
CA LYS A 56 0.49 -5.70 17.52
C LYS A 56 -0.17 -5.98 16.18
N GLY A 57 0.37 -6.92 15.44
CA GLY A 57 -0.19 -7.49 14.24
C GLY A 57 -0.10 -9.01 14.24
N PHE A 58 -0.17 -9.59 13.04
CA PHE A 58 0.02 -11.02 12.83
C PHE A 58 1.46 -11.30 12.38
N ALA A 59 2.05 -12.36 12.85
CA ALA A 59 3.33 -12.87 12.36
C ALA A 59 3.20 -13.24 10.87
N GLY A 60 3.87 -12.48 10.01
CA GLY A 60 3.91 -12.71 8.56
C GLY A 60 5.09 -13.56 8.14
N ALA A 61 6.29 -13.14 8.52
CA ALA A 61 7.54 -13.86 8.29
C ALA A 61 8.41 -13.78 9.56
N PRO A 62 9.04 -14.89 10.00
CA PRO A 62 9.81 -14.91 11.24
C PRO A 62 11.11 -14.12 11.12
N GLY A 63 11.65 -13.69 12.26
CA GLY A 63 12.91 -12.94 12.40
C GLY A 63 12.72 -11.60 13.06
N ILE A 64 13.84 -10.92 13.32
CA ILE A 64 13.88 -9.58 13.91
C ILE A 64 14.50 -8.63 12.90
N GLY A 65 13.81 -7.52 12.59
CA GLY A 65 14.30 -6.43 11.76
C GLY A 65 14.48 -5.15 12.57
N VAL A 66 15.63 -4.51 12.45
CA VAL A 66 15.92 -3.22 13.08
C VAL A 66 16.37 -2.24 12.00
N GLY A 67 15.63 -1.15 11.81
CA GLY A 67 15.93 -0.22 10.72
C GLY A 67 15.13 1.07 10.76
N THR A 68 15.14 1.74 9.63
CA THR A 68 14.46 3.01 9.41
C THR A 68 13.19 2.79 8.60
N GLY A 69 12.07 3.33 9.07
CA GLY A 69 10.80 3.27 8.37
C GLY A 69 10.82 3.97 7.02
N VAL A 70 10.38 3.26 6.00
CA VAL A 70 10.17 3.74 4.65
C VAL A 70 8.69 3.58 4.35
N VAL A 71 7.95 4.68 4.40
CA VAL A 71 6.50 4.64 4.19
C VAL A 71 6.21 4.70 2.70
N MET A 72 5.51 3.69 2.20
CA MET A 72 5.02 3.67 0.83
C MET A 72 3.51 3.79 0.78
N HIS A 73 3.04 4.68 -0.07
CA HIS A 73 1.62 4.89 -0.36
C HIS A 73 1.31 4.44 -1.78
N PRO A 74 0.05 4.08 -2.08
CA PRO A 74 -0.38 3.88 -3.47
C PRO A 74 -0.04 5.12 -4.31
N ILE A 75 0.64 4.91 -5.42
CA ILE A 75 1.13 5.98 -6.31
C ILE A 75 0.03 6.69 -7.10
N ALA A 76 -1.16 6.08 -7.17
CA ALA A 76 -2.33 6.64 -7.85
C ALA A 76 -3.60 6.17 -7.15
N ASP A 77 -4.68 6.95 -7.28
CA ASP A 77 -5.99 6.63 -6.69
C ASP A 77 -7.02 6.36 -7.81
N LEU A 78 -7.39 5.08 -7.95
CA LEU A 78 -8.42 4.65 -8.90
C LEU A 78 -9.79 5.23 -8.58
N ASP A 79 -10.10 5.42 -7.30
CA ASP A 79 -11.43 5.88 -6.88
C ASP A 79 -11.62 7.39 -7.14
N ALA A 80 -10.52 8.14 -7.21
CA ALA A 80 -10.53 9.55 -7.58
C ALA A 80 -10.71 9.82 -9.09
N VAL A 81 -10.58 8.79 -9.95
CA VAL A 81 -10.73 8.95 -11.40
C VAL A 81 -12.18 9.20 -11.78
N PRO A 82 -12.56 10.31 -12.44
CA PRO A 82 -13.93 10.56 -12.89
C PRO A 82 -14.30 9.70 -14.11
N SER A 83 -15.59 9.55 -14.39
CA SER A 83 -16.06 9.03 -15.69
C SER A 83 -16.27 10.20 -16.65
N ARG A 84 -15.78 10.06 -17.86
CA ARG A 84 -15.95 11.04 -18.94
C ARG A 84 -15.85 10.37 -20.32
N PRO A 85 -16.46 10.95 -21.37
CA PRO A 85 -16.29 10.42 -22.71
C PRO A 85 -14.86 10.56 -23.21
N ALA A 86 -14.42 9.62 -24.04
CA ALA A 86 -13.17 9.71 -24.77
C ALA A 86 -13.26 10.83 -25.83
N GLU A 87 -12.23 11.68 -25.88
CA GLU A 87 -12.13 12.71 -26.92
C GLU A 87 -11.58 12.13 -28.24
N ASP A 88 -10.57 11.28 -28.14
CA ASP A 88 -9.96 10.56 -29.26
C ASP A 88 -9.67 9.10 -28.82
N MET A 89 -10.50 8.19 -29.32
CA MET A 89 -10.42 6.77 -29.01
C MET A 89 -9.04 6.17 -29.35
N SER A 90 -8.41 6.59 -30.42
CA SER A 90 -7.09 6.06 -30.81
C SER A 90 -5.98 6.51 -29.86
N SER A 91 -6.05 7.74 -29.39
CA SER A 91 -5.13 8.27 -28.37
C SER A 91 -5.32 7.56 -27.04
N GLU A 92 -6.57 7.32 -26.62
CA GLU A 92 -6.89 6.61 -25.37
C GLU A 92 -6.39 5.16 -25.40
N LEU A 93 -6.57 4.45 -26.51
CA LEU A 93 -6.03 3.09 -26.69
C LEU A 93 -4.50 3.07 -26.67
N ALA A 94 -3.84 4.02 -27.34
CA ALA A 94 -2.39 4.11 -27.33
C ALA A 94 -1.83 4.42 -25.92
N GLN A 95 -2.51 5.27 -25.15
CA GLN A 95 -2.15 5.56 -23.75
C GLN A 95 -2.25 4.30 -22.87
N LEU A 96 -3.33 3.53 -23.02
CA LEU A 96 -3.50 2.25 -22.33
C LEU A 96 -2.38 1.27 -22.68
N ASP A 97 -2.13 1.07 -23.97
CA ASP A 97 -1.14 0.10 -24.46
C ASP A 97 0.27 0.43 -23.95
N HIS A 98 0.63 1.72 -23.96
CA HIS A 98 1.90 2.18 -23.42
C HIS A 98 2.01 1.92 -21.91
N ALA A 99 0.95 2.21 -21.15
CA ALA A 99 0.94 2.00 -19.70
C ALA A 99 1.01 0.51 -19.34
N ILE A 100 0.27 -0.36 -20.04
CA ILE A 100 0.32 -1.81 -19.82
C ILE A 100 1.72 -2.37 -20.11
N GLU A 101 2.36 -1.97 -21.22
CA GLU A 101 3.69 -2.49 -21.55
C GLU A 101 4.74 -2.00 -20.56
N ALA A 102 4.62 -0.78 -20.05
CA ALA A 102 5.48 -0.29 -18.97
C ALA A 102 5.34 -1.13 -17.70
N VAL A 103 4.11 -1.42 -17.25
CA VAL A 103 3.88 -2.30 -16.08
C VAL A 103 4.41 -3.71 -16.32
N ARG A 104 4.24 -4.25 -17.52
CA ARG A 104 4.82 -5.57 -17.88
C ARG A 104 6.34 -5.56 -17.80
N SER A 105 6.98 -4.49 -18.27
CA SER A 105 8.43 -4.31 -18.18
C SER A 105 8.91 -4.30 -16.75
N ASP A 106 8.21 -3.57 -15.85
CA ASP A 106 8.53 -3.53 -14.44
C ASP A 106 8.41 -4.91 -13.78
N ILE A 107 7.33 -5.64 -14.07
CA ILE A 107 7.12 -6.99 -13.51
C ILE A 107 8.23 -7.94 -13.98
N ARG A 108 8.64 -7.87 -15.25
CA ARG A 108 9.75 -8.70 -15.77
C ARG A 108 11.07 -8.33 -15.06
N GLY A 109 11.36 -7.05 -14.90
CA GLY A 109 12.54 -6.59 -14.15
C GLY A 109 12.53 -7.06 -12.70
N LEU A 110 11.35 -7.09 -12.07
CA LEU A 110 11.17 -7.62 -10.72
C LEU A 110 11.43 -9.13 -10.66
N ILE A 111 10.91 -9.92 -11.61
CA ILE A 111 11.19 -11.35 -11.74
C ILE A 111 12.71 -11.59 -11.85
N GLU A 112 13.39 -10.84 -12.73
CA GLU A 112 14.83 -10.95 -12.91
C GLU A 112 15.61 -10.65 -11.62
N SER A 113 15.21 -9.62 -10.87
CA SER A 113 15.88 -9.24 -9.62
C SER A 113 15.66 -10.25 -8.49
N LEU A 114 14.48 -10.88 -8.43
CA LEU A 114 14.10 -11.82 -7.38
C LEU A 114 14.42 -13.30 -7.71
N GLN A 115 14.73 -13.60 -8.95
CA GLN A 115 14.97 -14.97 -9.44
C GLN A 115 16.06 -15.73 -8.67
N ALA A 116 17.05 -15.02 -8.12
CA ALA A 116 18.12 -15.63 -7.31
C ALA A 116 17.69 -15.92 -5.86
N SER A 117 16.66 -15.22 -5.37
CA SER A 117 16.24 -15.21 -3.97
C SER A 117 14.95 -15.97 -3.72
N LEU A 118 14.11 -16.17 -4.76
CA LEU A 118 12.78 -16.78 -4.62
C LEU A 118 12.72 -18.16 -5.27
N PRO A 119 11.97 -19.11 -4.64
CA PRO A 119 11.58 -20.36 -5.28
C PRO A 119 10.74 -20.14 -6.53
N GLN A 120 10.78 -21.10 -7.48
CA GLN A 120 10.03 -20.99 -8.74
C GLN A 120 8.50 -20.91 -8.53
N GLU A 121 7.98 -21.52 -7.47
CA GLU A 121 6.56 -21.47 -7.12
C GLU A 121 6.10 -20.06 -6.75
N GLU A 122 6.94 -19.28 -6.08
CA GLU A 122 6.65 -17.90 -5.71
C GLU A 122 6.78 -16.95 -6.92
N LEU A 123 7.69 -17.23 -7.84
CA LEU A 123 7.83 -16.47 -9.09
C LEU A 123 6.60 -16.64 -10.00
N ALA A 124 5.89 -17.78 -9.92
CA ALA A 124 4.67 -18.02 -10.68
C ALA A 124 3.54 -17.00 -10.38
N LEU A 125 3.58 -16.31 -9.22
CA LEU A 125 2.67 -15.20 -8.93
C LEU A 125 2.83 -14.04 -9.92
N PHE A 126 4.06 -13.69 -10.23
CA PHE A 126 4.36 -12.61 -11.19
C PHE A 126 3.97 -12.98 -12.62
N ASP A 127 4.11 -14.26 -12.99
CA ASP A 127 3.61 -14.77 -14.26
C ASP A 127 2.08 -14.64 -14.33
N ALA A 128 1.37 -14.90 -13.24
CA ALA A 128 -0.08 -14.68 -13.17
C ALA A 128 -0.43 -13.19 -13.36
N TYR A 129 0.36 -12.26 -12.83
CA TYR A 129 0.16 -10.82 -13.04
C TYR A 129 0.36 -10.42 -14.51
N LEU A 130 1.38 -10.97 -15.18
CA LEU A 130 1.59 -10.77 -16.62
C LEU A 130 0.40 -11.28 -17.42
N HIS A 131 -0.14 -12.45 -17.09
CA HIS A 131 -1.34 -13.00 -17.74
C HIS A 131 -2.61 -12.18 -17.47
N MET A 132 -2.77 -11.60 -16.28
CA MET A 132 -3.90 -10.69 -16.01
C MET A 132 -3.90 -9.45 -16.92
N LEU A 133 -2.73 -9.02 -17.38
CA LEU A 133 -2.58 -7.89 -18.30
C LEU A 133 -2.74 -8.28 -19.78
N ASP A 134 -3.03 -9.53 -20.10
CA ASP A 134 -3.23 -9.99 -21.49
C ASP A 134 -4.58 -9.54 -22.06
N ASP A 135 -4.68 -9.60 -23.40
CA ASP A 135 -5.86 -9.22 -24.17
C ASP A 135 -7.10 -10.07 -23.87
N GLY A 136 -6.88 -11.29 -23.42
CA GLY A 136 -7.96 -12.20 -22.97
C GLY A 136 -8.44 -11.94 -21.54
N ALA A 137 -7.88 -10.94 -20.87
CA ALA A 137 -8.16 -10.61 -19.48
C ALA A 137 -8.42 -9.10 -19.31
N LEU A 138 -7.80 -8.45 -18.30
CA LEU A 138 -8.06 -7.03 -17.95
C LEU A 138 -7.84 -6.09 -19.14
N ALA A 139 -6.76 -6.27 -19.91
CA ALA A 139 -6.45 -5.35 -21.01
C ALA A 139 -7.53 -5.36 -22.11
N GLY A 140 -8.07 -6.52 -22.43
CA GLY A 140 -9.16 -6.64 -23.41
C GLY A 140 -10.43 -5.97 -22.95
N ASP A 141 -10.82 -6.21 -21.69
CA ASP A 141 -12.02 -5.61 -21.11
C ASP A 141 -11.89 -4.07 -21.05
N ILE A 142 -10.71 -3.53 -20.70
CA ILE A 142 -10.47 -2.08 -20.69
C ILE A 142 -10.56 -1.49 -22.09
N ARG A 143 -9.95 -2.14 -23.10
CA ARG A 143 -10.05 -1.70 -24.51
C ARG A 143 -11.50 -1.70 -24.99
N GLU A 144 -12.30 -2.65 -24.56
CA GLU A 144 -13.73 -2.70 -24.93
C GLU A 144 -14.50 -1.52 -24.33
N GLU A 145 -14.25 -1.15 -23.07
CA GLU A 145 -14.85 0.03 -22.45
C GLU A 145 -14.43 1.33 -23.13
N ILE A 146 -13.16 1.45 -23.57
CA ILE A 146 -12.70 2.59 -24.38
C ILE A 146 -13.46 2.64 -25.70
N ARG A 147 -13.63 1.51 -26.40
CA ARG A 147 -14.40 1.43 -27.65
C ARG A 147 -15.88 1.78 -27.46
N ARG A 148 -16.43 1.62 -26.24
CA ARG A 148 -17.78 2.06 -25.88
C ARG A 148 -17.86 3.57 -25.60
N GLY A 149 -16.74 4.28 -25.67
CA GLY A 149 -16.67 5.75 -25.56
C GLY A 149 -16.23 6.26 -24.20
N GLU A 150 -15.78 5.41 -23.27
CA GLU A 150 -15.16 5.85 -22.01
C GLU A 150 -13.67 6.18 -22.27
N TRP A 151 -13.13 7.20 -21.61
CA TRP A 151 -11.71 7.51 -21.68
C TRP A 151 -10.85 6.45 -20.92
N ALA A 152 -9.57 6.35 -21.25
CA ALA A 152 -8.72 5.23 -20.82
C ALA A 152 -8.68 5.04 -19.29
N GLN A 153 -8.51 6.12 -18.51
CA GLN A 153 -8.45 5.99 -17.04
C GLN A 153 -9.82 5.63 -16.44
N GLY A 154 -10.92 6.15 -16.99
CA GLY A 154 -12.28 5.80 -16.56
C GLY A 154 -12.61 4.34 -16.87
N ALA A 155 -12.23 3.87 -18.06
CA ALA A 155 -12.37 2.48 -18.47
C ALA A 155 -11.57 1.54 -17.56
N LEU A 156 -10.30 1.90 -17.27
CA LEU A 156 -9.46 1.18 -16.31
C LEU A 156 -10.14 1.06 -14.94
N ARG A 157 -10.55 2.20 -14.34
CA ARG A 157 -11.25 2.20 -13.05
C ARG A 157 -12.47 1.27 -13.06
N LYS A 158 -13.31 1.38 -14.09
CA LYS A 158 -14.55 0.61 -14.20
C LYS A 158 -14.29 -0.88 -14.24
N VAL A 159 -13.33 -1.32 -15.06
CA VAL A 159 -12.97 -2.74 -15.22
C VAL A 159 -12.32 -3.27 -13.95
N ILE A 160 -11.35 -2.56 -13.37
CA ILE A 160 -10.69 -2.97 -12.13
C ILE A 160 -11.72 -3.15 -11.01
N ARG A 161 -12.61 -2.17 -10.79
CA ARG A 161 -13.69 -2.28 -9.77
C ARG A 161 -14.62 -3.47 -10.04
N GLN A 162 -14.93 -3.77 -11.30
CA GLN A 162 -15.78 -4.91 -11.65
C GLN A 162 -15.08 -6.24 -11.34
N HIS A 163 -13.81 -6.39 -11.65
CA HIS A 163 -13.04 -7.60 -11.38
C HIS A 163 -12.79 -7.76 -9.87
N THR A 164 -12.38 -6.71 -9.17
CA THR A 164 -12.18 -6.73 -7.71
C THR A 164 -13.44 -7.21 -6.98
N ARG A 165 -14.61 -6.64 -7.31
CA ARG A 165 -15.88 -7.04 -6.71
C ARG A 165 -16.24 -8.51 -6.93
N ARG A 166 -15.84 -9.10 -8.07
CA ARG A 166 -16.06 -10.53 -8.31
C ARG A 166 -15.26 -11.40 -7.34
N PHE A 167 -14.05 -11.00 -7.00
CA PHE A 167 -13.23 -11.70 -6.03
C PHE A 167 -13.70 -11.48 -4.59
N GLU A 168 -14.13 -10.26 -4.23
CA GLU A 168 -14.61 -9.92 -2.89
C GLU A 168 -15.81 -10.77 -2.41
N VAL A 169 -16.67 -11.19 -3.36
CA VAL A 169 -17.87 -12.00 -3.06
C VAL A 169 -17.59 -13.51 -3.06
N MET A 170 -16.36 -13.94 -3.29
CA MET A 170 -16.00 -15.36 -3.26
C MET A 170 -15.85 -15.86 -1.82
N ASP A 171 -16.31 -17.08 -1.55
CA ASP A 171 -16.23 -17.69 -0.22
C ASP A 171 -14.78 -18.05 0.17
N ASP A 172 -13.95 -18.37 -0.81
CA ASP A 172 -12.55 -18.75 -0.62
C ASP A 172 -11.68 -17.54 -0.26
N PRO A 173 -11.05 -17.48 0.93
CA PRO A 173 -10.18 -16.40 1.35
C PRO A 173 -9.00 -16.16 0.40
N TYR A 174 -8.42 -17.22 -0.17
CA TYR A 174 -7.32 -17.13 -1.13
C TYR A 174 -7.74 -16.40 -2.41
N LEU A 175 -8.94 -16.69 -2.92
CA LEU A 175 -9.47 -16.00 -4.10
C LEU A 175 -9.83 -14.56 -3.79
N ARG A 176 -10.30 -14.24 -2.58
CA ARG A 176 -10.55 -12.83 -2.18
C ARG A 176 -9.29 -11.97 -2.20
N GLU A 177 -8.14 -12.53 -1.77
CA GLU A 177 -6.85 -11.84 -1.82
C GLU A 177 -6.43 -11.47 -3.25
N ARG A 178 -6.87 -12.24 -4.26
CA ARG A 178 -6.64 -11.90 -5.68
C ARG A 178 -7.32 -10.61 -6.12
N GLY A 179 -8.37 -10.18 -5.43
CA GLY A 179 -8.97 -8.86 -5.65
C GLY A 179 -8.00 -7.72 -5.37
N THR A 180 -7.16 -7.85 -4.33
CA THR A 180 -6.11 -6.88 -4.01
C THR A 180 -5.03 -6.84 -5.10
N ASP A 181 -4.62 -8.00 -5.64
CA ASP A 181 -3.66 -8.09 -6.74
C ASP A 181 -4.16 -7.35 -8.00
N VAL A 182 -5.44 -7.55 -8.35
CA VAL A 182 -6.08 -6.85 -9.48
C VAL A 182 -6.10 -5.35 -9.27
N LYS A 183 -6.42 -4.89 -8.04
CA LYS A 183 -6.42 -3.47 -7.68
C LYS A 183 -5.01 -2.87 -7.80
N ASP A 184 -3.99 -3.56 -7.31
CA ASP A 184 -2.59 -3.13 -7.40
C ASP A 184 -2.15 -2.96 -8.86
N LEU A 185 -2.42 -3.94 -9.72
CA LEU A 185 -2.16 -3.82 -11.16
C LEU A 185 -2.85 -2.60 -11.77
N GLY A 186 -4.11 -2.36 -11.40
CA GLY A 186 -4.87 -1.20 -11.85
C GLY A 186 -4.25 0.12 -11.42
N VAL A 187 -3.83 0.25 -10.17
CA VAL A 187 -3.14 1.43 -9.62
C VAL A 187 -1.83 1.70 -10.37
N ARG A 188 -1.05 0.68 -10.69
CA ARG A 188 0.20 0.79 -11.45
C ARG A 188 -0.05 1.26 -12.87
N VAL A 189 -1.01 0.67 -13.58
CA VAL A 189 -1.39 1.11 -14.93
C VAL A 189 -1.85 2.56 -14.90
N LEU A 190 -2.66 2.95 -13.90
CA LEU A 190 -3.10 4.34 -13.72
C LEU A 190 -1.93 5.30 -13.51
N ALA A 191 -0.96 4.93 -12.68
CA ALA A 191 0.23 5.73 -12.41
C ALA A 191 1.01 6.04 -13.70
N TYR A 192 1.21 5.04 -14.56
CA TYR A 192 1.82 5.24 -15.86
C TYR A 192 0.99 6.15 -16.78
N MET A 193 -0.35 5.98 -16.80
CA MET A 193 -1.23 6.88 -17.57
C MET A 193 -1.14 8.32 -17.08
N GLN A 194 -1.03 8.52 -15.78
CA GLN A 194 -0.90 9.84 -15.16
C GLN A 194 0.54 10.39 -15.16
N ARG A 195 1.50 9.61 -15.69
CA ARG A 195 2.93 9.93 -15.72
C ARG A 195 3.50 10.19 -14.33
N ILE A 196 2.92 9.58 -13.31
CA ILE A 196 3.45 9.62 -11.96
C ILE A 196 4.64 8.65 -11.92
N ARG A 197 5.84 9.17 -11.64
CA ARG A 197 7.03 8.36 -11.43
C ARG A 197 7.24 8.18 -9.94
N GLU A 198 7.56 6.98 -9.52
CA GLU A 198 8.13 6.78 -8.19
C GLU A 198 9.41 7.61 -8.08
N GLN A 199 9.41 8.59 -7.15
CA GLN A 199 10.53 9.55 -7.06
C GLN A 199 11.63 9.04 -6.12
N ARG A 200 11.46 7.90 -5.46
CA ARG A 200 12.41 7.43 -4.47
C ARG A 200 13.48 6.56 -5.13
N THR A 201 14.66 7.14 -5.32
CA THR A 201 15.85 6.46 -5.89
C THR A 201 16.87 6.07 -4.82
N GLN A 202 16.68 6.48 -3.57
CA GLN A 202 17.60 6.18 -2.46
C GLN A 202 16.81 5.70 -1.25
N PHE A 203 17.23 4.57 -0.71
CA PHE A 203 16.71 3.96 0.49
C PHE A 203 17.79 3.91 1.57
N PRO A 204 17.43 4.00 2.87
CA PRO A 204 18.35 3.71 3.95
C PRO A 204 18.98 2.31 3.84
N ASP A 205 20.22 2.13 4.31
CA ASP A 205 20.90 0.82 4.27
C ASP A 205 20.16 -0.28 5.04
N SER A 206 19.32 0.10 6.01
CA SER A 206 18.44 -0.81 6.76
C SER A 206 17.03 -0.25 6.71
N SER A 207 16.28 -0.59 5.68
CA SER A 207 14.93 -0.09 5.44
C SER A 207 13.88 -1.06 5.95
N ILE A 208 12.89 -0.55 6.68
CA ILE A 208 11.66 -1.25 7.04
C ILE A 208 10.53 -0.66 6.21
N LEU A 209 10.00 -1.47 5.29
CA LEU A 209 8.87 -1.08 4.47
C LEU A 209 7.60 -0.99 5.31
N VAL A 210 6.94 0.16 5.28
CA VAL A 210 5.69 0.42 6.02
C VAL A 210 4.61 0.89 5.05
N GLY A 211 3.40 0.38 5.20
CA GLY A 211 2.26 0.83 4.39
C GLY A 211 0.91 0.36 4.92
N GLU A 212 -0.16 0.98 4.44
CA GLU A 212 -1.52 0.53 4.75
C GLU A 212 -1.82 -0.81 4.09
N GLU A 213 -1.54 -0.93 2.81
CA GLU A 213 -1.55 -2.16 2.03
C GLU A 213 -0.20 -2.27 1.32
N ILE A 214 0.58 -3.29 1.65
CA ILE A 214 1.84 -3.59 0.97
C ILE A 214 1.56 -4.52 -0.20
N THR A 215 2.20 -4.24 -1.33
CA THR A 215 2.09 -5.06 -2.53
C THR A 215 3.44 -5.71 -2.85
N PRO A 216 3.46 -6.82 -3.60
CA PRO A 216 4.70 -7.45 -4.05
C PRO A 216 5.65 -6.50 -4.78
N ALA A 217 5.10 -5.51 -5.47
CA ALA A 217 5.87 -4.51 -6.16
C ALA A 217 6.55 -3.50 -5.25
N MET A 218 5.86 -3.04 -4.20
CA MET A 218 6.46 -2.18 -3.18
C MET A 218 7.62 -2.89 -2.49
N LEU A 219 7.45 -4.20 -2.23
CA LEU A 219 8.49 -5.05 -1.64
C LEU A 219 9.73 -5.13 -2.54
N GLY A 220 9.53 -5.29 -3.85
CA GLY A 220 10.63 -5.34 -4.83
C GLY A 220 11.20 -3.98 -5.23
N ALA A 221 10.59 -2.86 -4.82
CA ALA A 221 11.12 -1.52 -5.09
C ALA A 221 12.33 -1.19 -4.19
N ILE A 222 12.46 -1.83 -3.02
CA ILE A 222 13.62 -1.68 -2.13
C ILE A 222 14.64 -2.77 -2.48
N PRO A 223 15.93 -2.43 -2.69
CA PRO A 223 16.97 -3.44 -2.89
C PRO A 223 16.97 -4.48 -1.77
N ALA A 224 17.10 -5.76 -2.13
CA ALA A 224 16.95 -6.88 -1.17
C ALA A 224 17.96 -6.79 0.00
N GLU A 225 19.17 -6.28 -0.27
CA GLU A 225 20.21 -6.06 0.74
C GLU A 225 19.91 -4.92 1.71
N GLN A 226 18.99 -4.03 1.38
CA GLN A 226 18.57 -2.89 2.21
C GLN A 226 17.24 -3.14 2.94
N LEU A 227 16.46 -4.12 2.49
CA LEU A 227 15.17 -4.43 3.10
C LEU A 227 15.35 -5.37 4.31
N VAL A 228 15.15 -4.83 5.52
CA VAL A 228 15.35 -5.57 6.77
C VAL A 228 14.05 -5.86 7.53
N GLY A 229 12.90 -5.39 7.04
CA GLY A 229 11.60 -5.65 7.65
C GLY A 229 10.43 -5.13 6.84
N VAL A 230 9.26 -5.66 7.08
CA VAL A 230 7.99 -5.26 6.45
C VAL A 230 6.90 -5.12 7.51
N VAL A 231 6.14 -4.03 7.46
CA VAL A 231 4.98 -3.80 8.33
C VAL A 231 3.81 -3.31 7.51
N SER A 232 2.70 -4.03 7.55
CA SER A 232 1.46 -3.66 6.87
C SER A 232 0.31 -3.51 7.87
N VAL A 233 -0.47 -2.42 7.72
CA VAL A 233 -1.71 -2.25 8.48
C VAL A 233 -2.76 -3.26 8.03
N GLY A 234 -2.88 -3.49 6.74
CA GLY A 234 -3.73 -4.52 6.16
C GLY A 234 -3.04 -5.87 5.97
N GLY A 235 -3.79 -6.80 5.39
CA GLY A 235 -3.30 -8.12 5.04
C GLY A 235 -3.32 -9.13 6.19
N SER A 236 -3.00 -10.36 5.86
CA SER A 236 -2.94 -11.50 6.78
C SER A 236 -1.54 -12.13 6.79
N GLY A 237 -1.23 -12.94 7.79
CA GLY A 237 0.02 -13.70 7.86
C GLY A 237 0.21 -14.72 6.71
N ASN A 238 -0.82 -14.96 5.91
CA ASN A 238 -0.81 -15.82 4.73
C ASN A 238 -0.94 -15.05 3.41
N SER A 239 -0.90 -13.71 3.45
CA SER A 239 -0.93 -12.88 2.24
C SER A 239 0.29 -13.15 1.34
N HIS A 240 0.18 -12.83 0.05
CA HIS A 240 1.30 -12.98 -0.90
C HIS A 240 2.55 -12.22 -0.45
N VAL A 241 2.37 -11.04 0.14
CA VAL A 241 3.48 -10.26 0.71
C VAL A 241 4.17 -10.99 1.86
N ALA A 242 3.39 -11.60 2.77
CA ALA A 242 3.95 -12.39 3.87
C ALA A 242 4.71 -13.62 3.35
N ILE A 243 4.18 -14.29 2.31
CA ILE A 243 4.84 -15.42 1.67
C ILE A 243 6.17 -14.98 1.03
N LEU A 244 6.15 -13.89 0.25
CA LEU A 244 7.36 -13.35 -0.38
C LEU A 244 8.38 -12.89 0.65
N ALA A 245 7.99 -12.15 1.69
CA ALA A 245 8.88 -11.72 2.76
C ALA A 245 9.54 -12.92 3.44
N ARG A 246 8.78 -14.01 3.69
CA ARG A 246 9.31 -15.26 4.26
C ARG A 246 10.32 -15.92 3.33
N ALA A 247 10.04 -15.99 2.04
CA ALA A 247 10.95 -16.57 1.06
C ALA A 247 12.23 -15.75 0.89
N MET A 248 12.14 -14.42 1.06
CA MET A 248 13.28 -13.51 1.06
C MET A 248 14.05 -13.49 2.40
N GLY A 249 13.55 -14.17 3.45
CA GLY A 249 14.14 -14.12 4.80
C GLY A 249 13.97 -12.76 5.49
N VAL A 250 12.98 -11.96 5.09
CA VAL A 250 12.72 -10.63 5.64
C VAL A 250 11.61 -10.72 6.68
N PRO A 251 11.82 -10.31 7.94
CA PRO A 251 10.80 -10.29 8.98
C PRO A 251 9.58 -9.48 8.57
N ALA A 252 8.38 -9.98 8.82
CA ALA A 252 7.16 -9.28 8.44
C ALA A 252 6.07 -9.35 9.50
N VAL A 253 5.43 -8.22 9.75
CA VAL A 253 4.23 -8.08 10.58
C VAL A 253 3.10 -7.53 9.73
N MET A 254 1.97 -8.25 9.70
CA MET A 254 0.79 -7.92 8.91
C MET A 254 -0.39 -7.61 9.83
N GLY A 255 -1.34 -6.81 9.36
CA GLY A 255 -2.55 -6.51 10.12
C GLY A 255 -2.32 -5.68 11.38
N ALA A 256 -1.32 -4.79 11.39
CA ALA A 256 -1.04 -3.87 12.49
C ALA A 256 -1.99 -2.66 12.43
N LEU A 257 -3.29 -2.89 12.74
CA LEU A 257 -4.40 -1.95 12.46
C LEU A 257 -4.25 -0.57 13.10
N ASP A 258 -3.62 -0.48 14.28
CA ASP A 258 -3.49 0.78 15.03
C ASP A 258 -2.19 1.54 14.72
N LEU A 259 -1.40 1.07 13.73
CA LEU A 259 -0.11 1.65 13.41
C LEU A 259 -0.27 3.01 12.69
N PRO A 260 0.30 4.11 13.24
CA PRO A 260 0.21 5.44 12.61
C PRO A 260 1.22 5.58 11.46
N THR A 261 0.95 4.95 10.33
CA THR A 261 1.89 4.83 9.19
C THR A 261 2.48 6.16 8.74
N TYR A 262 1.66 7.23 8.72
CA TYR A 262 2.06 8.58 8.28
C TYR A 262 3.14 9.24 9.16
N GLU A 263 3.35 8.76 10.41
CA GLU A 263 4.37 9.29 11.32
C GLU A 263 5.69 8.51 11.28
N LEU A 264 5.74 7.40 10.53
CA LEU A 264 6.84 6.44 10.58
C LEU A 264 7.91 6.66 9.51
N GLU A 265 7.72 7.61 8.61
CA GLU A 265 8.74 7.97 7.63
C GLU A 265 10.01 8.45 8.33
N GLY A 266 11.13 7.76 8.08
CA GLY A 266 12.42 8.05 8.71
C GLY A 266 12.53 7.68 10.19
N ALA A 267 11.47 7.13 10.80
CA ALA A 267 11.49 6.72 12.19
C ALA A 267 12.31 5.44 12.39
N SER A 268 12.97 5.31 13.56
CA SER A 268 13.58 4.03 13.96
C SER A 268 12.50 3.03 14.35
N LEU A 269 12.59 1.82 13.82
CA LEU A 269 11.61 0.74 14.02
C LEU A 269 12.31 -0.56 14.38
N ILE A 270 11.59 -1.40 15.13
CA ILE A 270 11.91 -2.81 15.33
C ILE A 270 10.67 -3.62 14.89
N VAL A 271 10.90 -4.64 14.09
CA VAL A 271 9.87 -5.59 13.62
C VAL A 271 10.21 -6.96 14.16
N ASP A 272 9.35 -7.53 14.99
CA ASP A 272 9.44 -8.90 15.46
C ASP A 272 8.40 -9.76 14.72
N GLY A 273 8.85 -10.40 13.66
CA GLY A 273 8.04 -11.28 12.84
C GLY A 273 7.74 -12.64 13.47
N HIS A 274 8.38 -13.01 14.59
CA HIS A 274 8.05 -14.24 15.35
C HIS A 274 6.76 -14.08 16.13
N TYR A 275 6.59 -12.91 16.77
CA TYR A 275 5.46 -12.63 17.66
C TYR A 275 4.46 -11.64 17.04
N GLY A 276 4.79 -10.97 15.92
CA GLY A 276 3.93 -9.97 15.31
C GLY A 276 3.95 -8.63 16.05
N ASP A 277 5.09 -8.27 16.66
CA ASP A 277 5.27 -7.04 17.39
C ASP A 277 6.02 -5.99 16.56
N VAL A 278 5.57 -4.74 16.65
CA VAL A 278 6.22 -3.59 16.03
C VAL A 278 6.49 -2.54 17.10
N TYR A 279 7.74 -2.11 17.22
CA TYR A 279 8.12 -1.03 18.13
C TYR A 279 8.55 0.18 17.30
N THR A 280 7.92 1.32 17.58
CA THR A 280 8.21 2.59 16.90
C THR A 280 9.00 3.49 17.83
N ARG A 281 10.05 4.13 17.31
CA ARG A 281 10.96 5.01 18.07
C ARG A 281 11.44 4.35 19.36
N PRO A 282 11.96 3.11 19.30
CA PRO A 282 12.34 2.34 20.46
C PRO A 282 13.45 3.03 21.25
N SER A 283 13.46 2.84 22.57
CA SER A 283 14.53 3.33 23.43
C SER A 283 15.90 2.77 23.03
N ALA A 284 16.99 3.48 23.41
CA ALA A 284 18.35 3.04 23.11
C ALA A 284 18.65 1.66 23.71
N GLU A 285 18.07 1.35 24.89
CA GLU A 285 18.22 0.07 25.56
C GLU A 285 17.54 -1.06 24.75
N ARG A 286 16.28 -0.86 24.31
CA ARG A 286 15.55 -1.81 23.46
C ARG A 286 16.24 -2.03 22.12
N LEU A 287 16.76 -0.96 21.50
CA LEU A 287 17.55 -1.08 20.26
C LEU A 287 18.81 -1.94 20.45
N ALA A 288 19.54 -1.75 21.54
CA ALA A 288 20.73 -2.52 21.84
C ALA A 288 20.43 -4.00 22.08
N GLU A 289 19.34 -4.30 22.80
CA GLU A 289 18.89 -5.66 23.08
C GLU A 289 18.50 -6.38 21.80
N ASN A 290 17.67 -5.76 20.93
CA ASN A 290 17.23 -6.37 19.67
C ASN A 290 18.36 -6.52 18.64
N LYS A 291 19.32 -5.60 18.61
CA LYS A 291 20.53 -5.76 17.79
C LYS A 291 21.39 -6.97 18.23
N LEU A 292 21.46 -7.23 19.53
CA LEU A 292 22.15 -8.41 20.06
C LEU A 292 21.45 -9.71 19.66
N LEU A 293 20.11 -9.74 19.75
CA LEU A 293 19.29 -10.87 19.29
C LEU A 293 19.48 -11.13 17.81
N LEU A 294 19.45 -10.08 16.99
CA LEU A 294 19.70 -10.17 15.54
C LEU A 294 21.06 -10.79 15.23
N GLN A 295 22.11 -10.36 15.94
CA GLN A 295 23.46 -10.95 15.77
C GLN A 295 23.50 -12.42 16.15
N GLN A 296 22.79 -12.82 17.19
CA GLN A 296 22.69 -14.24 17.59
C GLN A 296 21.96 -15.06 16.53
N GLU A 297 20.87 -14.60 15.97
CA GLU A 297 20.15 -15.27 14.89
C GLU A 297 21.01 -15.47 13.65
N GLN A 298 21.77 -14.42 13.23
CA GLN A 298 22.69 -14.51 12.09
C GLN A 298 23.78 -15.57 12.30
N VAL A 299 24.37 -15.64 13.49
CA VAL A 299 25.39 -16.68 13.82
C VAL A 299 24.81 -18.09 13.81
N PHE A 300 23.51 -18.26 14.15
CA PHE A 300 22.85 -19.57 14.09
C PHE A 300 22.46 -19.96 12.65
N ALA A 301 22.15 -18.99 11.79
CA ALA A 301 21.79 -19.25 10.39
C ALA A 301 22.99 -19.62 9.51
N GLU A 302 24.22 -19.25 9.89
CA GLU A 302 25.48 -19.59 9.19
C GLU A 302 26.06 -20.96 9.57
N ARG A 303 25.44 -21.70 10.48
CA ARG A 303 25.85 -23.05 10.93
C ARG A 303 24.99 -24.14 10.32
#